data_0db997c06eb754c0ac19c313a71c7e7a
#
_entry.id   0db997c06eb754c0ac19c313a71c7e7a
#
_cell.length_a   1.000
_cell.length_b   1.000
_cell.length_c   1.000
_cell.angle_alpha   90.00
_cell.angle_beta   90.00
_cell.angle_gamma   90.00
#
_symmetry.space_group_name_H-M   'P 1'
#
loop_
_entity.id
_entity.type
_entity.pdbx_description
1 polymer ?
#
loop_
_entity_poly.entity_id
_entity_poly.type
_entity_poly.pdbx_seq_one_letter_code
_entity_poly.pdbx_strand_id
1 'polypeptide(L)'
;DIYAKWFAWVVEHADGFACISRTVRDELREAVAGRIGQERSERLTYSYFHLGSELDLRENSGGTPGELADVFADPASVFLMVGTLEPRKNHAYVLDVFDKLWREGSESKLCLVGGIGWKCEALVDRIRHHAHAGSKLFWFAKLDDDGLDYAYRHADALLISSHAEGFGLPIVEALQRGLPVMAGDLPVFREVGGDFVAYFDLTDPKSLKALVTSYQRDKADLAPRPPAEWRWIDWKDSANQLVAAATSGTL
;
A
#
# COMPACT_ATOMS: atom_id res chain seq x y z
N ASP A 1 -9.97 4.16 -26.34
CA ASP A 1 -9.42 3.47 -25.18
C ASP A 1 -10.31 2.28 -24.82
N ILE A 2 -9.72 1.10 -24.71
CA ILE A 2 -10.42 -0.17 -24.43
C ILE A 2 -11.11 -0.09 -23.06
N TYR A 3 -10.45 0.48 -22.06
CA TYR A 3 -11.00 0.65 -20.71
C TYR A 3 -12.26 1.52 -20.72
N ALA A 4 -12.25 2.64 -21.42
CA ALA A 4 -13.39 3.53 -21.47
C ALA A 4 -14.61 2.87 -22.14
N LYS A 5 -14.39 2.02 -23.16
CA LYS A 5 -15.47 1.25 -23.83
C LYS A 5 -16.00 0.16 -22.91
N TRP A 6 -15.10 -0.56 -22.23
CA TRP A 6 -15.49 -1.59 -21.26
C TRP A 6 -16.28 -0.98 -20.11
N PHE A 7 -15.80 0.10 -19.52
CA PHE A 7 -16.52 0.79 -18.43
C PHE A 7 -17.91 1.31 -18.87
N ALA A 8 -17.99 1.85 -20.09
CA ALA A 8 -19.27 2.27 -20.65
C ALA A 8 -20.28 1.10 -20.70
N TRP A 9 -19.81 -0.02 -21.23
CA TRP A 9 -20.64 -1.23 -21.37
C TRP A 9 -21.08 -1.75 -20.00
N VAL A 10 -20.16 -1.85 -19.04
CA VAL A 10 -20.47 -2.30 -17.66
C VAL A 10 -21.54 -1.41 -17.02
N VAL A 11 -21.39 -0.09 -17.11
CA VAL A 11 -22.37 0.87 -16.55
C VAL A 11 -23.75 0.77 -17.18
N GLU A 12 -23.82 0.39 -18.46
CA GLU A 12 -25.08 0.19 -19.18
C GLU A 12 -25.82 -1.10 -18.82
N HIS A 13 -25.09 -2.13 -18.38
CA HIS A 13 -25.63 -3.49 -18.21
C HIS A 13 -25.64 -4.00 -16.76
N ALA A 14 -24.98 -3.27 -15.83
CA ALA A 14 -24.96 -3.66 -14.43
C ALA A 14 -26.26 -3.21 -13.71
N ASP A 15 -26.73 -4.04 -12.79
CA ASP A 15 -27.78 -3.70 -11.83
C ASP A 15 -27.21 -3.02 -10.59
N GLY A 16 -25.92 -3.23 -10.31
CA GLY A 16 -25.20 -2.65 -9.18
C GLY A 16 -23.73 -2.99 -9.14
N PHE A 17 -23.06 -2.45 -8.14
CA PHE A 17 -21.62 -2.58 -7.95
C PHE A 17 -21.31 -2.94 -6.50
N ALA A 18 -20.47 -3.96 -6.31
CA ALA A 18 -19.86 -4.29 -5.03
C ALA A 18 -18.37 -3.89 -5.09
N CYS A 19 -18.00 -2.87 -4.33
CA CYS A 19 -16.67 -2.27 -4.33
C CYS A 19 -15.83 -2.80 -3.18
N ILE A 20 -14.51 -2.83 -3.33
CA ILE A 20 -13.58 -3.36 -2.33
C ILE A 20 -13.29 -2.41 -1.17
N SER A 21 -13.81 -1.19 -1.22
CA SER A 21 -13.77 -0.21 -0.14
C SER A 21 -14.93 0.78 -0.28
N ARG A 22 -15.24 1.48 0.80
CA ARG A 22 -16.21 2.59 0.80
C ARG A 22 -15.76 3.71 -0.14
N THR A 23 -14.47 4.04 -0.08
CA THR A 23 -13.85 5.05 -0.94
C THR A 23 -14.07 4.73 -2.41
N VAL A 24 -13.76 3.51 -2.85
CA VAL A 24 -13.98 3.09 -4.25
C VAL A 24 -15.47 3.11 -4.62
N ARG A 25 -16.36 2.73 -3.71
CA ARG A 25 -17.80 2.82 -3.92
C ARG A 25 -18.23 4.26 -4.21
N ASP A 26 -17.76 5.20 -3.41
CA ASP A 26 -18.17 6.61 -3.50
C ASP A 26 -17.60 7.25 -4.78
N GLU A 27 -16.32 7.01 -5.09
CA GLU A 27 -15.69 7.44 -6.35
C GLU A 27 -16.38 6.84 -7.58
N LEU A 28 -16.72 5.55 -7.53
CA LEU A 28 -17.41 4.89 -8.63
C LEU A 28 -18.81 5.48 -8.84
N ARG A 29 -19.56 5.73 -7.76
CA ARG A 29 -20.89 6.33 -7.82
C ARG A 29 -20.84 7.70 -8.50
N GLU A 30 -19.88 8.54 -8.16
CA GLU A 30 -19.67 9.84 -8.80
C GLU A 30 -19.32 9.70 -10.27
N ALA A 31 -18.38 8.79 -10.60
CA ALA A 31 -17.97 8.54 -11.99
C ALA A 31 -19.13 8.03 -12.86
N VAL A 32 -19.97 7.14 -12.31
CA VAL A 32 -21.16 6.61 -12.99
C VAL A 32 -22.19 7.71 -13.18
N ALA A 33 -22.50 8.50 -12.13
CA ALA A 33 -23.43 9.61 -12.21
C ALA A 33 -23.01 10.65 -13.26
N GLY A 34 -21.73 10.97 -13.33
CA GLY A 34 -21.15 11.85 -14.35
C GLY A 34 -21.32 11.33 -15.80
N ARG A 35 -21.45 10.01 -15.96
CA ARG A 35 -21.56 9.38 -17.28
C ARG A 35 -23.00 9.17 -17.76
N ILE A 36 -23.89 8.69 -16.88
CA ILE A 36 -25.27 8.30 -17.25
C ILE A 36 -26.34 9.21 -16.65
N GLY A 37 -25.94 10.24 -15.91
CA GLY A 37 -26.80 11.14 -15.18
C GLY A 37 -27.21 10.65 -13.80
N GLN A 38 -27.51 11.59 -12.91
CA GLN A 38 -27.79 11.33 -11.49
C GLN A 38 -29.00 10.39 -11.31
N GLU A 39 -30.12 10.68 -11.98
CA GLU A 39 -31.36 9.89 -11.86
C GLU A 39 -31.17 8.43 -12.24
N ARG A 40 -30.40 8.14 -13.32
CA ARG A 40 -30.13 6.76 -13.74
C ARG A 40 -29.13 6.09 -12.80
N SER A 41 -28.14 6.81 -12.31
CA SER A 41 -27.17 6.28 -11.33
C SER A 41 -27.85 5.89 -10.01
N GLU A 42 -28.86 6.64 -9.56
CA GLU A 42 -29.61 6.35 -8.32
C GLU A 42 -30.48 5.07 -8.40
N ARG A 43 -30.71 4.55 -9.60
CA ARG A 43 -31.39 3.25 -9.79
C ARG A 43 -30.47 2.06 -9.65
N LEU A 44 -29.14 2.28 -9.64
CA LEU A 44 -28.15 1.23 -9.44
C LEU A 44 -27.84 1.06 -7.96
N THR A 45 -27.52 -0.16 -7.55
CA THR A 45 -27.08 -0.42 -6.20
C THR A 45 -25.56 -0.22 -6.08
N TYR A 46 -25.13 0.42 -4.98
CA TYR A 46 -23.70 0.60 -4.68
C TYR A 46 -23.44 0.09 -3.27
N SER A 47 -22.73 -0.97 -3.19
CA SER A 47 -22.31 -1.59 -1.93
C SER A 47 -20.79 -1.67 -1.84
N TYR A 48 -20.27 -1.98 -0.66
CA TYR A 48 -18.86 -2.26 -0.50
C TYR A 48 -18.63 -3.39 0.49
N PHE A 49 -17.47 -3.99 0.39
CA PHE A 49 -16.93 -4.96 1.33
C PHE A 49 -15.44 -4.69 1.48
N HIS A 50 -14.83 -5.16 2.57
CA HIS A 50 -13.39 -5.04 2.74
C HIS A 50 -12.70 -6.34 2.32
N LEU A 51 -11.51 -6.22 1.74
CA LEU A 51 -10.66 -7.37 1.45
C LEU A 51 -10.19 -8.01 2.75
N GLY A 52 -10.14 -9.33 2.78
CA GLY A 52 -9.55 -10.08 3.86
C GLY A 52 -8.02 -9.99 3.85
N SER A 53 -7.43 -10.22 5.00
CA SER A 53 -5.99 -10.45 5.13
C SER A 53 -5.78 -11.44 6.27
N GLU A 54 -5.12 -12.54 5.95
CA GLU A 54 -4.72 -13.54 6.94
C GLU A 54 -3.20 -13.46 7.12
N LEU A 55 -2.78 -13.45 8.38
CA LEU A 55 -1.41 -13.76 8.70
C LEU A 55 -1.23 -15.26 8.47
N ASP A 56 -0.63 -15.65 7.37
CA ASP A 56 -0.15 -17.01 7.20
C ASP A 56 1.06 -17.17 8.14
N LEU A 57 0.76 -17.47 9.41
CA LEU A 57 1.76 -17.71 10.46
C LEU A 57 2.38 -19.09 10.26
N ARG A 58 2.87 -19.38 9.04
CA ARG A 58 3.73 -20.52 8.85
C ARG A 58 4.96 -20.31 9.70
N GLU A 59 5.26 -21.25 10.57
CA GLU A 59 6.57 -21.34 11.19
C GLU A 59 7.59 -21.35 10.04
N ASN A 60 8.54 -20.41 10.06
CA ASN A 60 9.56 -20.22 9.05
C ASN A 60 10.18 -21.55 8.62
N SER A 61 9.74 -22.09 7.50
CA SER A 61 10.18 -23.38 6.97
C SER A 61 11.27 -23.25 5.89
N GLY A 62 11.61 -22.03 5.48
CA GLY A 62 12.61 -21.72 4.47
C GLY A 62 13.67 -20.76 5.01
N GLY A 63 14.92 -20.98 4.65
CA GLY A 63 16.00 -20.07 4.98
C GLY A 63 15.78 -18.72 4.29
N THR A 64 15.83 -17.63 5.05
CA THR A 64 15.82 -16.28 4.50
C THR A 64 16.95 -16.13 3.48
N PRO A 65 16.70 -15.59 2.29
CA PRO A 65 17.77 -15.29 1.35
C PRO A 65 18.85 -14.43 2.02
N GLY A 66 20.11 -14.86 1.98
CA GLY A 66 21.22 -14.20 2.69
C GLY A 66 21.28 -12.70 2.41
N GLU A 67 21.14 -12.30 1.14
CA GLU A 67 21.12 -10.86 0.76
C GLU A 67 19.99 -10.05 1.43
N LEU A 68 18.81 -10.64 1.63
CA LEU A 68 17.71 -9.96 2.33
C LEU A 68 18.02 -9.80 3.82
N ALA A 69 18.57 -10.84 4.47
CA ALA A 69 18.95 -10.78 5.88
C ALA A 69 20.03 -9.72 6.14
N ASP A 70 20.99 -9.57 5.23
CA ASP A 70 22.07 -8.59 5.31
C ASP A 70 21.55 -7.13 5.30
N VAL A 71 20.43 -6.87 4.62
CA VAL A 71 19.80 -5.54 4.64
C VAL A 71 19.40 -5.13 6.05
N PHE A 72 18.88 -6.07 6.84
CA PHE A 72 18.33 -5.83 8.18
C PHE A 72 19.31 -6.11 9.32
N ALA A 73 20.50 -6.66 9.04
CA ALA A 73 21.52 -6.97 10.06
C ALA A 73 22.23 -5.73 10.63
N ASP A 74 22.22 -4.62 9.88
CA ASP A 74 22.83 -3.35 10.24
C ASP A 74 21.89 -2.54 11.16
N PRO A 75 22.39 -1.77 12.16
CA PRO A 75 21.56 -0.95 13.05
C PRO A 75 20.87 0.25 12.38
N ALA A 76 21.19 0.56 11.12
CA ALA A 76 20.52 1.62 10.38
C ALA A 76 19.04 1.30 10.15
N SER A 77 18.17 2.29 10.32
CA SER A 77 16.72 2.10 10.09
C SER A 77 16.42 1.73 8.65
N VAL A 78 15.63 0.66 8.45
CA VAL A 78 15.20 0.17 7.14
C VAL A 78 13.73 0.50 6.91
N PHE A 79 13.47 1.31 5.89
CA PHE A 79 12.12 1.64 5.44
C PHE A 79 11.74 0.74 4.27
N LEU A 80 10.63 0.03 4.41
CA LEU A 80 10.14 -0.95 3.45
C LEU A 80 9.07 -0.33 2.54
N MET A 81 9.13 -0.61 1.25
CA MET A 81 8.06 -0.28 0.31
C MET A 81 7.70 -1.54 -0.48
N VAL A 82 6.44 -1.99 -0.40
CA VAL A 82 5.95 -3.21 -1.05
C VAL A 82 4.98 -2.85 -2.17
N GLY A 83 5.26 -3.36 -3.35
CA GLY A 83 4.39 -3.22 -4.52
C GLY A 83 5.15 -3.19 -5.83
N THR A 84 4.45 -3.52 -6.89
CA THR A 84 4.97 -3.47 -8.26
C THR A 84 5.47 -2.06 -8.60
N LEU A 85 6.63 -1.97 -9.25
CA LEU A 85 7.15 -0.71 -9.76
C LEU A 85 6.25 -0.23 -10.91
N GLU A 86 5.41 0.73 -10.63
CA GLU A 86 4.50 1.37 -11.60
C GLU A 86 4.23 2.83 -11.21
N PRO A 87 3.85 3.72 -12.17
CA PRO A 87 3.65 5.14 -11.86
C PRO A 87 2.69 5.41 -10.72
N ARG A 88 1.62 4.63 -10.60
CA ARG A 88 0.60 4.77 -9.57
C ARG A 88 1.15 4.62 -8.15
N LYS A 89 2.14 3.74 -7.95
CA LYS A 89 2.77 3.47 -6.64
C LYS A 89 3.75 4.57 -6.21
N ASN A 90 4.18 5.44 -7.14
CA ASN A 90 4.95 6.65 -6.86
C ASN A 90 6.29 6.42 -6.13
N HIS A 91 7.00 5.33 -6.49
CA HIS A 91 8.31 5.02 -5.93
C HIS A 91 9.34 6.15 -6.18
N ALA A 92 9.22 6.86 -7.30
CA ALA A 92 10.12 7.97 -7.63
C ALA A 92 10.08 9.08 -6.59
N TYR A 93 8.90 9.43 -6.06
CA TYR A 93 8.73 10.40 -4.98
C TYR A 93 9.47 9.98 -3.71
N VAL A 94 9.31 8.71 -3.30
CA VAL A 94 10.02 8.19 -2.12
C VAL A 94 11.53 8.24 -2.34
N LEU A 95 12.00 7.80 -3.51
CA LEU A 95 13.42 7.84 -3.84
C LEU A 95 13.97 9.28 -3.84
N ASP A 96 13.21 10.28 -4.33
CA ASP A 96 13.59 11.70 -4.27
C ASP A 96 13.72 12.21 -2.83
N VAL A 97 12.86 11.73 -1.91
CA VAL A 97 12.94 12.07 -0.49
C VAL A 97 14.18 11.44 0.14
N PHE A 98 14.44 10.16 -0.15
CA PHE A 98 15.61 9.46 0.39
C PHE A 98 16.93 10.02 -0.17
N ASP A 99 16.98 10.44 -1.43
CA ASP A 99 18.13 11.15 -2.00
C ASP A 99 18.49 12.43 -1.23
N LYS A 100 17.47 13.16 -0.75
CA LYS A 100 17.69 14.34 0.09
C LYS A 100 18.20 13.95 1.48
N LEU A 101 17.60 12.93 2.09
CA LEU A 101 18.02 12.41 3.40
C LEU A 101 19.49 11.94 3.35
N TRP A 102 19.87 11.16 2.34
CA TRP A 102 21.25 10.66 2.17
C TRP A 102 22.25 11.78 1.93
N ARG A 103 21.90 12.79 1.13
CA ARG A 103 22.76 13.99 0.96
C ARG A 103 22.94 14.80 2.24
N GLU A 104 22.01 14.70 3.17
CA GLU A 104 22.06 15.32 4.50
C GLU A 104 22.73 14.42 5.54
N GLY A 105 23.28 13.27 5.13
CA GLY A 105 24.05 12.38 6.01
C GLY A 105 23.23 11.28 6.69
N SER A 106 21.96 11.05 6.30
CA SER A 106 21.18 9.93 6.84
C SER A 106 21.79 8.59 6.41
N GLU A 107 21.85 7.65 7.36
CA GLU A 107 22.27 6.27 7.11
C GLU A 107 21.07 5.33 6.88
N SER A 108 19.84 5.84 6.88
CA SER A 108 18.64 5.02 6.65
C SER A 108 18.69 4.29 5.32
N LYS A 109 18.14 3.09 5.31
CA LYS A 109 18.03 2.24 4.12
C LYS A 109 16.60 2.29 3.56
N LEU A 110 16.48 2.23 2.26
CA LEU A 110 15.23 2.04 1.54
C LEU A 110 15.24 0.66 0.87
N CYS A 111 14.32 -0.21 1.29
CA CYS A 111 14.13 -1.55 0.75
C CYS A 111 12.84 -1.58 -0.08
N LEU A 112 12.98 -1.78 -1.38
CA LEU A 112 11.88 -1.92 -2.32
C LEU A 112 11.64 -3.39 -2.61
N VAL A 113 10.39 -3.85 -2.47
CA VAL A 113 9.99 -5.23 -2.76
C VAL A 113 8.86 -5.21 -3.77
N GLY A 114 9.09 -5.79 -4.94
CA GLY A 114 8.08 -5.92 -5.98
C GLY A 114 8.64 -5.94 -7.39
N GLY A 115 7.89 -6.57 -8.27
CA GLY A 115 8.27 -6.77 -9.68
C GLY A 115 8.20 -5.50 -10.53
N ILE A 116 8.65 -5.62 -11.76
CA ILE A 116 8.56 -4.58 -12.77
C ILE A 116 7.14 -4.57 -13.34
N GLY A 117 6.49 -3.42 -13.29
CA GLY A 117 5.18 -3.18 -13.89
C GLY A 117 5.29 -2.48 -15.24
N TRP A 118 4.41 -1.53 -15.47
CA TRP A 118 4.29 -0.81 -16.73
C TRP A 118 4.81 0.64 -16.61
N LYS A 119 5.39 1.18 -17.70
CA LYS A 119 5.90 2.57 -17.79
C LYS A 119 6.82 2.96 -16.62
N CYS A 120 7.72 2.07 -16.24
CA CYS A 120 8.66 2.28 -15.13
C CYS A 120 10.14 2.11 -15.56
N GLU A 121 10.43 2.06 -16.85
CA GLU A 121 11.77 1.79 -17.39
C GLU A 121 12.81 2.78 -16.84
N ALA A 122 12.50 4.08 -16.84
CA ALA A 122 13.37 5.11 -16.30
C ALA A 122 13.60 4.99 -14.80
N LEU A 123 12.57 4.58 -14.05
CA LEU A 123 12.68 4.33 -12.62
C LEU A 123 13.55 3.10 -12.33
N VAL A 124 13.34 2.02 -13.07
CA VAL A 124 14.14 0.79 -12.98
C VAL A 124 15.61 1.09 -13.26
N ASP A 125 15.90 1.85 -14.31
CA ASP A 125 17.25 2.26 -14.65
C ASP A 125 17.88 3.11 -13.53
N ARG A 126 17.14 4.10 -13.02
CA ARG A 126 17.56 4.92 -11.88
C ARG A 126 17.90 4.09 -10.64
N ILE A 127 17.05 3.11 -10.27
CA ILE A 127 17.29 2.24 -9.11
C ILE A 127 18.55 1.39 -9.30
N ARG A 128 18.71 0.78 -10.49
CA ARG A 128 19.85 -0.12 -10.77
C ARG A 128 21.19 0.60 -10.78
N HIS A 129 21.23 1.83 -11.31
CA HIS A 129 22.45 2.61 -11.42
C HIS A 129 22.60 3.68 -10.31
N HIS A 130 21.80 3.56 -9.26
CA HIS A 130 21.83 4.50 -8.14
C HIS A 130 23.16 4.42 -7.38
N ALA A 131 23.71 5.58 -6.97
CA ALA A 131 24.97 5.63 -6.21
C ALA A 131 24.95 4.82 -4.89
N HIS A 132 23.76 4.63 -4.31
CA HIS A 132 23.55 3.85 -3.10
C HIS A 132 22.98 2.45 -3.34
N ALA A 133 22.93 1.98 -4.60
CA ALA A 133 22.46 0.63 -4.89
C ALA A 133 23.33 -0.41 -4.17
N GLY A 134 22.69 -1.34 -3.46
CA GLY A 134 23.36 -2.37 -2.66
C GLY A 134 24.01 -1.90 -1.34
N SER A 135 23.83 -0.61 -0.98
CA SER A 135 24.32 -0.08 0.31
C SER A 135 23.21 0.54 1.16
N LYS A 136 22.47 1.51 0.64
CA LYS A 136 21.33 2.15 1.29
C LYS A 136 20.02 1.98 0.49
N LEU A 137 20.10 1.65 -0.80
CA LEU A 137 18.97 1.36 -1.67
C LEU A 137 19.02 -0.11 -2.10
N PHE A 138 18.01 -0.86 -1.75
CA PHE A 138 17.86 -2.28 -2.07
C PHE A 138 16.57 -2.51 -2.84
N TRP A 139 16.61 -3.39 -3.82
CA TRP A 139 15.42 -3.75 -4.59
C TRP A 139 15.38 -5.24 -4.87
N PHE A 140 14.34 -5.88 -4.34
CA PHE A 140 14.04 -7.29 -4.54
C PHE A 140 12.83 -7.42 -5.47
N ALA A 141 13.10 -7.71 -6.75
CA ALA A 141 12.06 -7.82 -7.77
C ALA A 141 11.14 -9.04 -7.57
N LYS A 142 11.64 -10.05 -6.84
CA LYS A 142 10.90 -11.27 -6.50
C LYS A 142 11.34 -11.72 -5.12
N LEU A 143 10.40 -11.79 -4.21
CA LEU A 143 10.50 -12.54 -2.96
C LEU A 143 9.36 -13.56 -2.94
N ASP A 144 9.59 -14.69 -2.33
CA ASP A 144 8.54 -15.59 -1.90
C ASP A 144 7.81 -15.04 -0.66
N ASP A 145 6.78 -15.75 -0.22
CA ASP A 145 5.97 -15.31 0.91
C ASP A 145 6.79 -15.26 2.21
N ASP A 146 7.73 -16.19 2.39
CA ASP A 146 8.62 -16.22 3.56
C ASP A 146 9.57 -15.01 3.57
N GLY A 147 10.17 -14.67 2.43
CA GLY A 147 11.01 -13.49 2.28
C GLY A 147 10.24 -12.18 2.47
N LEU A 148 9.00 -12.10 1.98
CA LEU A 148 8.15 -10.95 2.17
C LEU A 148 7.74 -10.80 3.66
N ASP A 149 7.36 -11.89 4.32
CA ASP A 149 7.06 -11.89 5.76
C ASP A 149 8.28 -11.47 6.58
N TYR A 150 9.46 -11.98 6.21
CA TYR A 150 10.71 -11.56 6.84
C TYR A 150 10.94 -10.05 6.69
N ALA A 151 10.76 -9.49 5.50
CA ALA A 151 10.92 -8.05 5.27
C ALA A 151 9.96 -7.22 6.13
N TYR A 152 8.69 -7.61 6.21
CA TYR A 152 7.71 -6.94 7.09
C TYR A 152 8.09 -7.00 8.57
N ARG A 153 8.61 -8.14 9.06
CA ARG A 153 8.96 -8.33 10.47
C ARG A 153 10.20 -7.59 10.92
N HIS A 154 11.13 -7.33 9.98
CA HIS A 154 12.44 -6.76 10.30
C HIS A 154 12.59 -5.30 9.87
N ALA A 155 11.68 -4.78 9.05
CA ALA A 155 11.66 -3.38 8.71
C ALA A 155 11.30 -2.50 9.92
N ASP A 156 11.72 -1.25 9.89
CA ASP A 156 11.39 -0.25 10.90
C ASP A 156 10.03 0.41 10.62
N ALA A 157 9.70 0.67 9.37
CA ALA A 157 8.39 1.17 8.96
C ALA A 157 8.09 0.81 7.50
N LEU A 158 6.80 0.64 7.19
CA LEU A 158 6.30 0.56 5.83
C LEU A 158 6.04 1.96 5.27
N LEU A 159 6.41 2.19 4.00
CA LEU A 159 6.11 3.39 3.24
C LEU A 159 5.12 3.08 2.12
N ILE A 160 4.07 3.87 1.99
CA ILE A 160 3.12 3.78 0.88
C ILE A 160 2.85 5.18 0.33
N SER A 161 3.25 5.43 -0.91
CA SER A 161 3.18 6.73 -1.57
C SER A 161 2.27 6.76 -2.80
N SER A 162 1.40 5.77 -2.95
CA SER A 162 0.54 5.65 -4.12
C SER A 162 -0.33 6.89 -4.34
N HIS A 163 -0.52 7.27 -5.59
CA HIS A 163 -1.46 8.33 -5.98
C HIS A 163 -2.93 7.89 -5.95
N ALA A 164 -3.18 6.61 -6.13
CA ALA A 164 -4.52 6.00 -6.09
C ALA A 164 -4.42 4.53 -5.70
N GLU A 165 -5.38 4.06 -4.92
CA GLU A 165 -5.51 2.67 -4.50
C GLU A 165 -6.97 2.27 -4.36
N GLY A 166 -7.22 0.98 -4.55
CA GLY A 166 -8.54 0.43 -4.29
C GLY A 166 -8.76 0.05 -2.84
N PHE A 167 -7.68 -0.31 -2.13
CA PHE A 167 -7.75 -0.76 -0.74
C PHE A 167 -6.50 -0.44 0.07
N GLY A 168 -5.37 -1.05 -0.24
CA GLY A 168 -4.14 -0.86 0.51
C GLY A 168 -3.80 -2.06 1.41
N LEU A 169 -3.86 -3.28 0.87
CA LEU A 169 -3.49 -4.51 1.60
C LEU A 169 -2.16 -4.40 2.35
N PRO A 170 -1.09 -3.78 1.81
CA PRO A 170 0.17 -3.63 2.54
C PRO A 170 0.03 -2.90 3.88
N ILE A 171 -0.94 -1.98 4.04
CA ILE A 171 -1.23 -1.34 5.34
C ILE A 171 -1.68 -2.38 6.35
N VAL A 172 -2.66 -3.20 5.96
CA VAL A 172 -3.19 -4.24 6.84
C VAL A 172 -2.13 -5.28 7.19
N GLU A 173 -1.36 -5.72 6.19
CA GLU A 173 -0.27 -6.67 6.35
C GLU A 173 0.81 -6.18 7.34
N ALA A 174 1.16 -4.89 7.25
CA ALA A 174 2.11 -4.26 8.16
C ALA A 174 1.54 -4.12 9.57
N LEU A 175 0.32 -3.59 9.71
CA LEU A 175 -0.32 -3.39 11.02
C LEU A 175 -0.53 -4.71 11.77
N GLN A 176 -0.91 -5.79 11.09
CA GLN A 176 -1.04 -7.12 11.69
C GLN A 176 0.29 -7.66 12.24
N ARG A 177 1.42 -7.21 11.70
CA ARG A 177 2.78 -7.55 12.16
C ARG A 177 3.34 -6.55 13.17
N GLY A 178 2.55 -5.54 13.55
CA GLY A 178 3.00 -4.46 14.44
C GLY A 178 4.03 -3.52 13.80
N LEU A 179 4.19 -3.56 12.46
CA LEU A 179 5.08 -2.67 11.74
C LEU A 179 4.42 -1.29 11.60
N PRO A 180 5.08 -0.20 12.03
CA PRO A 180 4.61 1.16 11.80
C PRO A 180 4.41 1.46 10.32
N VAL A 181 3.40 2.28 9.99
CA VAL A 181 3.08 2.64 8.61
C VAL A 181 3.10 4.14 8.42
N MET A 182 3.78 4.59 7.37
CA MET A 182 3.72 5.95 6.83
C MET A 182 3.05 5.89 5.46
N ALA A 183 1.91 6.50 5.29
CA ALA A 183 1.15 6.46 4.04
C ALA A 183 0.80 7.86 3.53
N GLY A 184 0.72 8.01 2.22
CA GLY A 184 0.15 9.21 1.62
C GLY A 184 -1.28 9.44 2.12
N ASP A 185 -1.66 10.70 2.30
CA ASP A 185 -2.99 11.04 2.82
C ASP A 185 -4.07 10.83 1.75
N LEU A 186 -4.50 9.58 1.58
CA LEU A 186 -5.60 9.19 0.70
C LEU A 186 -6.81 8.73 1.52
N PRO A 187 -8.05 9.02 1.06
CA PRO A 187 -9.28 8.58 1.73
C PRO A 187 -9.31 7.08 2.02
N VAL A 188 -8.89 6.25 1.06
CA VAL A 188 -8.86 4.79 1.22
C VAL A 188 -7.83 4.34 2.26
N PHE A 189 -6.71 5.02 2.39
CA PHE A 189 -5.72 4.70 3.41
C PHE A 189 -6.20 5.10 4.81
N ARG A 190 -6.95 6.21 4.92
CA ARG A 190 -7.63 6.57 6.17
C ARG A 190 -8.75 5.60 6.52
N GLU A 191 -9.46 5.07 5.53
CA GLU A 191 -10.49 4.05 5.75
C GLU A 191 -9.90 2.75 6.32
N VAL A 192 -8.74 2.31 5.80
CA VAL A 192 -8.13 1.03 6.16
C VAL A 192 -7.19 1.14 7.36
N GLY A 193 -6.38 2.19 7.43
CA GLY A 193 -5.34 2.37 8.45
C GLY A 193 -5.80 3.15 9.68
N GLY A 194 -6.86 3.98 9.54
CA GLY A 194 -7.40 4.77 10.66
C GLY A 194 -6.32 5.58 11.37
N ASP A 195 -6.36 5.57 12.71
CA ASP A 195 -5.42 6.29 13.55
C ASP A 195 -4.08 5.57 13.75
N PHE A 196 -3.93 4.35 13.22
CA PHE A 196 -2.71 3.54 13.36
C PHE A 196 -1.65 3.85 12.29
N VAL A 197 -1.90 4.81 11.40
CA VAL A 197 -1.02 5.20 10.30
C VAL A 197 -0.63 6.66 10.40
N ALA A 198 0.66 6.96 10.21
CA ALA A 198 1.13 8.31 10.05
C ALA A 198 0.97 8.77 8.60
N TYR A 199 0.17 9.81 8.40
CA TYR A 199 -0.15 10.30 7.06
C TYR A 199 0.75 11.46 6.64
N PHE A 200 1.15 11.48 5.37
CA PHE A 200 1.92 12.56 4.79
C PHE A 200 1.28 13.10 3.50
N ASP A 201 1.53 14.37 3.22
CA ASP A 201 1.08 15.03 2.01
C ASP A 201 1.92 14.58 0.80
N LEU A 202 1.29 13.95 -0.18
CA LEU A 202 1.93 13.50 -1.43
C LEU A 202 2.39 14.67 -2.32
N THR A 203 1.88 15.87 -2.09
CA THR A 203 2.26 17.09 -2.84
C THR A 203 3.44 17.81 -2.23
N ASP A 204 3.77 17.55 -0.96
CA ASP A 204 4.92 18.14 -0.25
C ASP A 204 5.93 17.05 0.20
N PRO A 205 7.06 16.87 -0.51
CA PRO A 205 8.11 15.94 -0.10
C PRO A 205 8.70 16.20 1.29
N LYS A 206 8.54 17.41 1.85
CA LYS A 206 9.00 17.73 3.21
C LYS A 206 8.15 17.00 4.25
N SER A 207 6.90 16.72 3.94
CA SER A 207 5.97 15.99 4.81
C SER A 207 6.49 14.57 5.11
N LEU A 208 6.79 13.76 4.10
CA LEU A 208 7.39 12.45 4.28
C LEU A 208 8.78 12.53 4.92
N LYS A 209 9.63 13.49 4.47
CA LYS A 209 10.96 13.69 5.05
C LYS A 209 10.87 13.95 6.56
N ALA A 210 9.92 14.77 7.00
CA ALA A 210 9.73 15.09 8.42
C ALA A 210 9.34 13.84 9.22
N LEU A 211 8.43 13.00 8.71
CA LEU A 211 8.05 11.73 9.35
C LEU A 211 9.24 10.78 9.49
N VAL A 212 10.01 10.56 8.40
CA VAL A 212 11.21 9.72 8.44
C VAL A 212 12.23 10.24 9.47
N THR A 213 12.48 11.54 9.47
CA THR A 213 13.43 12.16 10.41
C THR A 213 12.95 12.09 11.86
N SER A 214 11.65 12.31 12.10
CA SER A 214 11.06 12.19 13.44
C SER A 214 11.17 10.77 13.95
N TYR A 215 10.82 9.79 13.12
CA TYR A 215 10.93 8.37 13.45
C TYR A 215 12.36 7.93 13.78
N GLN A 216 13.35 8.41 13.04
CA GLN A 216 14.76 8.11 13.32
C GLN A 216 15.22 8.67 14.68
N ARG A 217 14.65 9.81 15.10
CA ARG A 217 14.94 10.44 16.40
C ARG A 217 14.24 9.73 17.55
N ASP A 218 12.96 9.39 17.36
CA ASP A 218 12.13 8.69 18.35
C ASP A 218 11.14 7.75 17.65
N LYS A 219 11.46 6.44 17.71
CA LYS A 219 10.62 5.39 17.08
C LYS A 219 9.21 5.27 17.69
N ALA A 220 8.97 5.83 18.88
CA ALA A 220 7.68 5.77 19.56
C ALA A 220 6.70 6.86 19.10
N ASP A 221 7.19 7.93 18.45
CA ASP A 221 6.41 9.15 18.15
C ASP A 221 5.86 9.18 16.71
N LEU A 222 5.48 8.06 16.14
CA LEU A 222 4.98 8.05 14.76
C LEU A 222 3.46 8.04 14.67
N ALA A 223 2.85 7.01 15.22
CA ALA A 223 1.41 6.78 15.31
C ALA A 223 1.14 5.72 16.38
N PRO A 224 -0.04 5.69 17.00
CA PRO A 224 -0.41 4.61 17.91
C PRO A 224 -0.27 3.27 17.21
N ARG A 225 0.37 2.30 17.88
CA ARG A 225 0.38 0.93 17.39
C ARG A 225 -0.96 0.26 17.69
N PRO A 226 -1.48 -0.58 16.79
CA PRO A 226 -2.66 -1.36 17.11
C PRO A 226 -2.37 -2.25 18.33
N PRO A 227 -3.38 -2.51 19.19
CA PRO A 227 -3.25 -3.48 20.26
C PRO A 227 -2.78 -4.85 19.75
N ALA A 228 -2.11 -5.63 20.59
CA ALA A 228 -1.61 -6.95 20.20
C ALA A 228 -2.72 -7.90 19.72
N GLU A 229 -3.94 -7.71 20.22
CA GLU A 229 -5.14 -8.46 19.85
C GLU A 229 -5.82 -7.96 18.56
N TRP A 230 -5.37 -6.81 18.04
CA TRP A 230 -5.95 -6.26 16.82
C TRP A 230 -5.78 -7.22 15.66
N ARG A 231 -6.88 -7.51 14.97
CA ARG A 231 -6.90 -8.36 13.78
C ARG A 231 -7.76 -7.69 12.73
N TRP A 232 -7.33 -7.81 11.50
CA TRP A 232 -8.17 -7.50 10.35
C TRP A 232 -9.09 -8.69 10.06
N ILE A 233 -10.16 -8.46 9.30
CA ILE A 233 -11.05 -9.53 8.85
C ILE A 233 -10.29 -10.55 7.99
N ASP A 234 -10.66 -11.81 8.10
CA ASP A 234 -10.13 -12.87 7.26
C ASP A 234 -10.80 -12.92 5.87
N TRP A 235 -10.32 -13.80 4.99
CA TRP A 235 -10.88 -13.96 3.66
C TRP A 235 -12.29 -14.56 3.66
N LYS A 236 -12.64 -15.34 4.67
CA LYS A 236 -14.00 -15.89 4.85
C LYS A 236 -14.99 -14.78 5.19
N ASP A 237 -14.62 -13.90 6.10
CA ASP A 237 -15.45 -12.75 6.46
C ASP A 237 -15.58 -11.78 5.28
N SER A 238 -14.50 -11.54 4.54
CA SER A 238 -14.52 -10.75 3.29
C SER A 238 -15.48 -11.35 2.26
N ALA A 239 -15.45 -12.67 2.05
CA ALA A 239 -16.36 -13.35 1.14
C ALA A 239 -17.83 -13.26 1.61
N ASN A 240 -18.09 -13.40 2.90
CA ASN A 240 -19.42 -13.21 3.47
C ASN A 240 -19.94 -11.78 3.27
N GLN A 241 -19.08 -10.77 3.46
CA GLN A 241 -19.43 -9.38 3.18
C GLN A 241 -19.72 -9.15 1.70
N LEU A 242 -18.94 -9.74 0.78
CA LEU A 242 -19.18 -9.67 -0.65
C LEU A 242 -20.54 -10.26 -1.03
N VAL A 243 -20.87 -11.44 -0.51
CA VAL A 243 -22.17 -12.10 -0.76
C VAL A 243 -23.30 -11.22 -0.25
N ALA A 244 -23.21 -10.69 0.97
CA ALA A 244 -24.20 -9.76 1.53
C ALA A 244 -24.32 -8.49 0.68
N ALA A 245 -23.21 -7.92 0.25
CA ALA A 245 -23.16 -6.73 -0.61
C ALA A 245 -23.82 -6.97 -1.97
N ALA A 246 -23.63 -8.16 -2.57
CA ALA A 246 -24.18 -8.53 -3.87
C ALA A 246 -25.69 -8.86 -3.80
N THR A 247 -26.18 -9.35 -2.66
CA THR A 247 -27.58 -9.81 -2.49
C THR A 247 -28.49 -8.74 -1.89
N SER A 248 -27.96 -7.69 -1.25
CA SER A 248 -28.74 -6.63 -0.63
C SER A 248 -29.54 -5.74 -1.61
N GLY A 249 -29.36 -5.92 -2.93
CA GLY A 249 -30.14 -5.25 -3.97
C GLY A 249 -31.21 -6.11 -4.63
N THR A 250 -31.45 -7.34 -4.13
CA THR A 250 -32.34 -8.32 -4.80
C THR A 250 -33.70 -8.52 -4.09
N LEU A 251 -34.15 -7.54 -3.29
CA LEU A 251 -35.50 -7.55 -2.67
C LEU A 251 -36.35 -6.39 -3.18
#